data_6365ab062961c982f8bd0ad146295913
#
_entry.id   6365ab062961c982f8bd0ad146295913
#
_cell.length_a   1.000
_cell.length_b   1.000
_cell.length_c   1.000
_cell.angle_alpha   90.00
_cell.angle_beta   90.00
_cell.angle_gamma   90.00
#
_symmetry.space_group_name_H-M   'P 1'
#
loop_
_entity.id
_entity.type
_entity.pdbx_description
1 polymer ?
#
loop_
_entity_poly.entity_id
_entity_poly.type
_entity_poly.pdbx_seq_one_letter_code
_entity_poly.pdbx_strand_id
1 'polypeptide(L)'
;IDGTCGNDCHKSGIKTADLVGDTVGLKGRQVRNYVRLTYLIPEVLEMVDQGKIQFVPAVDLSYLDEQVQKWVFEYVKENGFIKPVQITALKNHPNLSNANQFNIISIMNDALPKKSKEAKISFSAKKIDKFFPPHYSMKERENIIIQLLEQWSADQV
;
A
#
# COMPACT_ATOMS: atom_id res chain seq x y z
N ILE A 1 22.36 -14.85 -51.70
CA ILE A 1 20.89 -15.05 -51.50
C ILE A 1 20.59 -14.37 -50.21
N ASP A 2 20.12 -13.13 -50.32
CA ASP A 2 19.85 -12.20 -49.24
C ASP A 2 18.50 -12.53 -48.61
N GLY A 3 18.50 -13.10 -47.41
CA GLY A 3 17.34 -13.26 -46.56
C GLY A 3 17.15 -12.03 -45.68
N THR A 4 16.66 -10.92 -46.24
CA THR A 4 16.17 -9.80 -45.46
C THR A 4 14.91 -10.25 -44.68
N CYS A 5 15.07 -10.51 -43.38
CA CYS A 5 13.89 -10.58 -42.48
C CYS A 5 13.19 -9.24 -42.48
N GLY A 6 12.14 -9.19 -43.31
CA GLY A 6 11.31 -8.01 -43.50
C GLY A 6 10.65 -7.57 -42.19
N ASN A 7 10.57 -6.29 -42.07
CA ASN A 7 10.03 -5.41 -41.04
C ASN A 7 8.51 -5.55 -40.84
N ASP A 8 7.92 -6.75 -40.90
CA ASP A 8 6.47 -6.97 -40.83
C ASP A 8 5.89 -7.31 -39.46
N CYS A 9 6.73 -7.24 -38.38
CA CYS A 9 6.24 -7.47 -37.03
C CYS A 9 5.40 -6.34 -36.41
N HIS A 10 5.18 -5.23 -37.13
CA HIS A 10 4.49 -4.07 -36.59
C HIS A 10 3.05 -3.87 -37.04
N LYS A 11 2.43 -4.82 -37.77
CA LYS A 11 1.08 -4.62 -38.31
C LYS A 11 -0.06 -5.44 -37.68
N SER A 12 0.18 -6.32 -36.72
CA SER A 12 -0.92 -6.85 -35.91
C SER A 12 -0.97 -6.09 -34.58
N GLY A 13 -1.97 -5.27 -34.37
CA GLY A 13 -2.16 -4.46 -33.16
C GLY A 13 -2.38 -5.26 -31.86
N ILE A 14 -2.17 -6.57 -31.90
CA ILE A 14 -2.26 -7.49 -30.77
C ILE A 14 -0.86 -7.65 -30.16
N LYS A 15 -0.72 -7.22 -28.90
CA LYS A 15 0.54 -7.38 -28.16
C LYS A 15 0.76 -8.84 -27.79
N THR A 16 1.99 -9.34 -27.84
CA THR A 16 2.37 -10.73 -27.50
C THR A 16 1.79 -11.17 -26.16
N ALA A 17 1.76 -10.27 -25.16
CA ALA A 17 1.18 -10.57 -23.85
C ALA A 17 -0.35 -10.82 -23.90
N ASP A 18 -1.04 -10.23 -24.84
CA ASP A 18 -2.49 -10.43 -25.02
C ASP A 18 -2.75 -11.80 -25.69
N LEU A 19 -1.92 -12.18 -26.66
CA LEU A 19 -1.95 -13.53 -27.27
C LEU A 19 -1.70 -14.65 -26.24
N VAL A 20 -0.65 -14.48 -25.42
CA VAL A 20 -0.35 -15.43 -24.34
C VAL A 20 -1.48 -15.44 -23.32
N GLY A 21 -2.04 -14.29 -22.98
CA GLY A 21 -3.17 -14.16 -22.05
C GLY A 21 -4.38 -14.99 -22.52
N ASP A 22 -4.74 -14.88 -23.79
CA ASP A 22 -5.87 -15.60 -24.38
C ASP A 22 -5.69 -17.11 -24.29
N THR A 23 -4.47 -17.64 -24.43
CA THR A 23 -4.20 -19.08 -24.34
C THR A 23 -4.34 -19.64 -22.92
N VAL A 24 -4.12 -18.81 -21.89
CA VAL A 24 -4.17 -19.22 -20.47
C VAL A 24 -5.36 -18.62 -19.72
N GLY A 25 -6.27 -17.94 -20.40
CA GLY A 25 -7.46 -17.32 -19.79
C GLY A 25 -7.14 -16.09 -18.93
N LEU A 26 -6.02 -15.41 -19.20
CA LEU A 26 -5.60 -14.19 -18.50
C LEU A 26 -5.65 -12.97 -19.40
N LYS A 27 -5.86 -11.80 -18.81
CA LYS A 27 -5.72 -10.53 -19.54
C LYS A 27 -4.22 -10.24 -19.77
N GLY A 28 -3.85 -9.70 -20.93
CA GLY A 28 -2.46 -9.38 -21.25
C GLY A 28 -1.76 -8.49 -20.22
N ARG A 29 -2.50 -7.63 -19.49
CA ARG A 29 -1.96 -6.88 -18.35
C ARG A 29 -1.50 -7.82 -17.21
N GLN A 30 -2.26 -8.87 -16.94
CA GLN A 30 -1.89 -9.85 -15.90
C GLN A 30 -0.63 -10.61 -16.32
N VAL A 31 -0.55 -11.02 -17.58
CA VAL A 31 0.65 -11.66 -18.14
C VAL A 31 1.88 -10.76 -17.94
N ARG A 32 1.77 -9.47 -18.30
CA ARG A 32 2.87 -8.51 -18.10
C ARG A 32 3.27 -8.37 -16.62
N ASN A 33 2.30 -8.37 -15.72
CA ASN A 33 2.58 -8.32 -14.27
C ASN A 33 3.29 -9.57 -13.79
N TYR A 34 2.92 -10.78 -14.25
CA TYR A 34 3.65 -12.02 -13.92
C TYR A 34 5.08 -12.00 -14.47
N VAL A 35 5.27 -11.54 -15.70
CA VAL A 35 6.61 -11.36 -16.26
C VAL A 35 7.43 -10.36 -15.43
N ARG A 36 6.80 -9.29 -14.91
CA ARG A 36 7.53 -8.33 -14.05
C ARG A 36 8.03 -8.96 -12.75
N LEU A 37 7.37 -9.94 -12.18
CA LEU A 37 7.87 -10.62 -10.97
C LEU A 37 9.22 -11.31 -11.19
N THR A 38 9.58 -11.69 -12.41
CA THR A 38 10.88 -12.30 -12.70
C THR A 38 12.07 -11.33 -12.54
N TYR A 39 11.80 -10.03 -12.36
CA TYR A 39 12.81 -9.00 -12.07
C TYR A 39 13.01 -8.77 -10.56
N LEU A 40 12.30 -9.52 -9.73
CA LEU A 40 12.54 -9.51 -8.28
C LEU A 40 13.76 -10.37 -7.94
N ILE A 41 14.47 -9.99 -6.90
CA ILE A 41 15.48 -10.87 -6.31
C ILE A 41 14.80 -12.12 -5.73
N PRO A 42 15.46 -13.29 -5.73
CA PRO A 42 14.86 -14.55 -5.30
C PRO A 42 14.25 -14.49 -3.90
N GLU A 43 14.90 -13.80 -2.98
CA GLU A 43 14.48 -13.66 -1.59
C GLU A 43 13.16 -12.87 -1.45
N VAL A 44 12.96 -11.85 -2.28
CA VAL A 44 11.71 -11.08 -2.33
C VAL A 44 10.60 -11.90 -2.99
N LEU A 45 10.93 -12.65 -4.05
CA LEU A 45 9.96 -13.52 -4.72
C LEU A 45 9.45 -14.59 -3.75
N GLU A 46 10.32 -15.20 -2.95
CA GLU A 46 9.93 -16.13 -1.90
C GLU A 46 8.98 -15.50 -0.87
N MET A 47 9.21 -14.23 -0.51
CA MET A 47 8.28 -13.50 0.38
C MET A 47 6.90 -13.27 -0.25
N VAL A 48 6.82 -13.13 -1.56
CA VAL A 48 5.54 -13.06 -2.29
C VAL A 48 4.83 -14.39 -2.21
N ASP A 49 5.53 -15.50 -2.43
CA ASP A 49 4.99 -16.86 -2.36
C ASP A 49 4.51 -17.20 -0.94
N GLN A 50 5.21 -16.70 0.08
CA GLN A 50 4.80 -16.82 1.49
C GLN A 50 3.64 -15.87 1.89
N GLY A 51 3.17 -15.00 0.99
CA GLY A 51 2.10 -14.05 1.25
C GLY A 51 2.50 -12.84 2.14
N LYS A 52 3.78 -12.67 2.45
CA LYS A 52 4.29 -11.50 3.21
C LYS A 52 4.28 -10.22 2.40
N ILE A 53 4.43 -10.34 1.09
CA ILE A 53 4.32 -9.25 0.12
C ILE A 53 3.19 -9.60 -0.84
N GLN A 54 2.22 -8.69 -1.00
CA GLN A 54 1.11 -8.89 -1.92
C GLN A 54 1.57 -8.73 -3.38
N PHE A 55 0.84 -9.35 -4.31
CA PHE A 55 1.16 -9.38 -5.74
C PHE A 55 1.37 -7.98 -6.36
N VAL A 56 0.44 -7.05 -6.14
CA VAL A 56 0.52 -5.71 -6.75
C VAL A 56 1.71 -4.90 -6.21
N PRO A 57 1.94 -4.80 -4.88
CA PRO A 57 3.17 -4.25 -4.33
C PRO A 57 4.46 -4.92 -4.84
N ALA A 58 4.46 -6.24 -5.04
CA ALA A 58 5.60 -6.95 -5.59
C ALA A 58 5.91 -6.53 -7.04
N VAL A 59 4.88 -6.33 -7.86
CA VAL A 59 5.05 -5.78 -9.22
C VAL A 59 5.63 -4.36 -9.16
N ASP A 60 5.19 -3.52 -8.23
CA ASP A 60 5.75 -2.18 -8.07
C ASP A 60 7.22 -2.23 -7.59
N LEU A 61 7.55 -3.16 -6.69
CA LEU A 61 8.92 -3.38 -6.19
C LEU A 61 9.87 -3.85 -7.31
N SER A 62 9.38 -4.60 -8.29
CA SER A 62 10.19 -5.07 -9.43
C SER A 62 10.68 -3.97 -10.38
N TYR A 63 10.21 -2.73 -10.21
CA TYR A 63 10.71 -1.55 -10.93
C TYR A 63 11.86 -0.84 -10.19
N LEU A 64 12.15 -1.23 -8.96
CA LEU A 64 13.21 -0.65 -8.14
C LEU A 64 14.51 -1.42 -8.33
N ASP A 65 15.63 -0.74 -8.09
CA ASP A 65 16.94 -1.33 -8.19
C ASP A 65 17.12 -2.52 -7.24
N GLU A 66 17.94 -3.48 -7.62
CA GLU A 66 18.22 -4.70 -6.84
C GLU A 66 18.69 -4.39 -5.41
N GLN A 67 19.49 -3.34 -5.25
CA GLN A 67 19.94 -2.92 -3.92
C GLN A 67 18.79 -2.44 -3.03
N VAL A 68 17.83 -1.71 -3.61
CA VAL A 68 16.62 -1.26 -2.88
C VAL A 68 15.75 -2.47 -2.53
N GLN A 69 15.63 -3.44 -3.43
CA GLN A 69 14.90 -4.69 -3.15
C GLN A 69 15.51 -5.44 -1.97
N LYS A 70 16.86 -5.50 -1.86
CA LYS A 70 17.56 -6.12 -0.71
C LYS A 70 17.24 -5.41 0.60
N TRP A 71 17.26 -4.08 0.63
CA TRP A 71 16.91 -3.33 1.83
C TRP A 71 15.43 -3.48 2.22
N VAL A 72 14.54 -3.57 1.24
CA VAL A 72 13.13 -3.88 1.50
C VAL A 72 12.97 -5.30 2.05
N PHE A 73 13.71 -6.27 1.52
CA PHE A 73 13.73 -7.64 2.05
C PHE A 73 14.14 -7.66 3.54
N GLU A 74 15.25 -6.99 3.89
CA GLU A 74 15.70 -6.89 5.28
C GLU A 74 14.63 -6.24 6.17
N TYR A 75 14.02 -5.17 5.71
CA TYR A 75 12.93 -4.50 6.43
C TYR A 75 11.74 -5.44 6.68
N VAL A 76 11.32 -6.20 5.68
CA VAL A 76 10.20 -7.15 5.83
C VAL A 76 10.59 -8.32 6.75
N LYS A 77 11.84 -8.76 6.71
CA LYS A 77 12.37 -9.79 7.61
C LYS A 77 12.29 -9.38 9.08
N GLU A 78 12.61 -8.12 9.37
CA GLU A 78 12.59 -7.57 10.73
C GLU A 78 11.18 -7.24 11.22
N ASN A 79 10.34 -6.66 10.35
CA ASN A 79 9.02 -6.15 10.72
C ASN A 79 7.87 -7.16 10.44
N GLY A 80 8.14 -8.24 9.71
CA GLY A 80 7.20 -9.30 9.38
C GLY A 80 6.27 -9.01 8.21
N PHE A 81 6.09 -7.76 7.81
CA PHE A 81 5.21 -7.33 6.70
C PHE A 81 5.62 -5.98 6.12
N ILE A 82 5.09 -5.69 4.93
CA ILE A 82 5.17 -4.35 4.31
C ILE A 82 3.78 -3.95 3.79
N LYS A 83 3.45 -2.67 3.93
CA LYS A 83 2.19 -2.12 3.41
C LYS A 83 2.38 -1.57 2.00
N PRO A 84 1.35 -1.65 1.13
CA PRO A 84 1.43 -1.11 -0.23
C PRO A 84 1.87 0.36 -0.29
N VAL A 85 1.42 1.18 0.66
CA VAL A 85 1.78 2.61 0.72
C VAL A 85 3.28 2.86 0.87
N GLN A 86 4.01 1.95 1.52
CA GLN A 86 5.45 2.05 1.71
C GLN A 86 6.21 1.83 0.39
N ILE A 87 5.79 0.84 -0.41
CA ILE A 87 6.37 0.58 -1.74
C ILE A 87 6.01 1.71 -2.71
N THR A 88 4.77 2.21 -2.66
CA THR A 88 4.35 3.36 -3.47
C THR A 88 5.18 4.61 -3.13
N ALA A 89 5.48 4.85 -1.86
CA ALA A 89 6.33 5.96 -1.44
C ALA A 89 7.76 5.83 -1.99
N LEU A 90 8.34 4.64 -1.96
CA LEU A 90 9.65 4.37 -2.58
C LEU A 90 9.61 4.63 -4.09
N LYS A 91 8.64 4.06 -4.80
CA LYS A 91 8.50 4.21 -6.25
C LYS A 91 8.39 5.67 -6.70
N ASN A 92 7.70 6.50 -5.90
CA ASN A 92 7.48 7.91 -6.21
C ASN A 92 8.60 8.83 -5.72
N HIS A 93 9.62 8.30 -5.03
CA HIS A 93 10.69 9.13 -4.49
C HIS A 93 11.68 9.54 -5.59
N PRO A 94 11.95 10.85 -5.79
CA PRO A 94 12.68 11.35 -6.94
C PRO A 94 14.17 10.97 -6.97
N ASN A 95 14.79 10.70 -5.81
CA ASN A 95 16.22 10.49 -5.65
C ASN A 95 16.57 9.11 -5.07
N LEU A 96 15.86 8.07 -5.48
CA LEU A 96 16.04 6.74 -4.91
C LEU A 96 17.41 6.13 -5.26
N SER A 97 17.95 6.45 -6.43
CA SER A 97 19.25 5.91 -6.90
C SER A 97 20.46 6.30 -6.03
N ASN A 98 20.35 7.40 -5.28
CA ASN A 98 21.41 7.88 -4.37
C ASN A 98 21.04 7.65 -2.88
N ALA A 99 19.93 6.96 -2.61
CA ALA A 99 19.49 6.70 -1.26
C ALA A 99 20.35 5.59 -0.62
N ASN A 100 20.64 5.71 0.66
CA ASN A 100 21.21 4.64 1.46
C ASN A 100 20.08 3.87 2.19
N GLN A 101 20.45 2.76 2.82
CA GLN A 101 19.48 1.92 3.56
C GLN A 101 18.68 2.71 4.59
N PHE A 102 19.33 3.61 5.34
CA PHE A 102 18.66 4.44 6.33
C PHE A 102 17.58 5.34 5.71
N ASN A 103 17.88 5.96 4.57
CA ASN A 103 16.92 6.78 3.84
C ASN A 103 15.73 5.95 3.34
N ILE A 104 15.96 4.74 2.84
CA ILE A 104 14.90 3.82 2.41
C ILE A 104 13.96 3.47 3.58
N ILE A 105 14.54 3.11 4.73
CA ILE A 105 13.77 2.80 5.94
C ILE A 105 12.98 4.02 6.43
N SER A 106 13.58 5.22 6.41
CA SER A 106 12.90 6.46 6.79
C SER A 106 11.70 6.75 5.88
N ILE A 107 11.88 6.67 4.56
CA ILE A 107 10.78 6.85 3.58
C ILE A 107 9.64 5.87 3.84
N MET A 108 9.96 4.60 4.07
CA MET A 108 8.96 3.58 4.34
C MET A 108 8.20 3.84 5.65
N ASN A 109 8.90 4.27 6.71
CA ASN A 109 8.27 4.56 8.00
C ASN A 109 7.42 5.83 7.96
N ASP A 110 7.86 6.86 7.24
CA ASP A 110 7.11 8.11 7.07
C ASP A 110 5.85 7.92 6.22
N ALA A 111 5.85 6.94 5.32
CA ALA A 111 4.69 6.56 4.52
C ALA A 111 3.59 5.88 5.34
N LEU A 112 3.92 5.37 6.52
CA LEU A 112 2.90 4.78 7.39
C LEU A 112 2.04 5.89 8.01
N PRO A 113 0.71 5.70 8.08
CA PRO A 113 -0.15 6.65 8.77
C PRO A 113 0.35 6.77 10.22
N LYS A 114 0.79 7.96 10.59
CA LYS A 114 1.15 8.27 11.98
C LYS A 114 -0.09 7.96 12.81
N LYS A 115 0.00 7.01 13.73
CA LYS A 115 -1.08 6.78 14.69
C LYS A 115 -1.30 8.11 15.40
N SER A 116 -2.43 8.77 15.10
CA SER A 116 -2.82 9.92 15.89
C SER A 116 -2.88 9.44 17.34
N LYS A 117 -2.10 10.04 18.23
CA LYS A 117 -2.11 9.72 19.66
C LYS A 117 -3.44 10.10 20.32
N GLU A 118 -4.34 10.70 19.56
CA GLU A 118 -5.70 10.99 20.00
C GLU A 118 -6.53 9.72 19.95
N ALA A 119 -6.65 9.07 21.07
CA ALA A 119 -7.61 8.00 21.27
C ALA A 119 -9.01 8.60 21.07
N LYS A 120 -9.60 8.41 19.89
CA LYS A 120 -10.99 8.80 19.66
C LYS A 120 -11.89 7.88 20.46
N ILE A 121 -12.50 8.41 21.51
CA ILE A 121 -13.56 7.71 22.23
C ILE A 121 -14.84 7.90 21.41
N SER A 122 -15.37 6.81 20.87
CA SER A 122 -16.64 6.82 20.16
C SER A 122 -17.69 6.05 20.96
N PHE A 123 -18.82 6.65 21.13
CA PHE A 123 -19.98 6.00 21.75
C PHE A 123 -20.97 5.59 20.66
N SER A 124 -21.54 4.39 20.79
CA SER A 124 -22.65 3.99 19.93
C SER A 124 -23.83 4.94 20.10
N ALA A 125 -24.38 5.45 18.99
CA ALA A 125 -25.54 6.33 19.01
C ALA A 125 -26.69 5.73 19.87
N LYS A 126 -26.96 4.42 19.73
CA LYS A 126 -27.98 3.71 20.52
C LYS A 126 -27.76 3.78 22.04
N LYS A 127 -26.49 3.88 22.49
CA LYS A 127 -26.21 3.99 23.94
C LYS A 127 -26.44 5.42 24.44
N ILE A 128 -26.27 6.42 23.60
CA ILE A 128 -26.40 7.83 23.97
C ILE A 128 -27.84 8.32 23.77
N ASP A 129 -28.53 7.88 22.72
CA ASP A 129 -29.89 8.31 22.35
C ASP A 129 -30.88 8.15 23.49
N LYS A 130 -30.73 7.12 24.34
CA LYS A 130 -31.60 6.88 25.48
C LYS A 130 -31.55 7.97 26.57
N PHE A 131 -30.52 8.82 26.57
CA PHE A 131 -30.35 9.91 27.54
C PHE A 131 -30.83 11.26 27.00
N PHE A 132 -31.14 11.35 25.71
CA PHE A 132 -31.55 12.60 25.07
C PHE A 132 -32.96 12.49 24.49
N PRO A 133 -33.77 13.53 24.62
CA PRO A 133 -35.05 13.61 23.93
C PRO A 133 -34.88 13.59 22.41
N PRO A 134 -35.87 13.10 21.64
CA PRO A 134 -35.76 12.93 20.18
C PRO A 134 -35.50 14.23 19.39
N HIS A 135 -35.86 15.38 19.96
CA HIS A 135 -35.70 16.68 19.30
C HIS A 135 -34.31 17.32 19.40
N TYR A 136 -33.39 16.71 20.19
CA TYR A 136 -32.02 17.22 20.29
C TYR A 136 -31.22 16.83 19.08
N SER A 137 -30.61 17.83 18.41
CA SER A 137 -29.64 17.62 17.33
C SER A 137 -28.34 17.02 17.86
N MET A 138 -27.54 16.40 16.99
CA MET A 138 -26.24 15.84 17.37
C MET A 138 -25.30 16.87 18.01
N LYS A 139 -25.33 18.11 17.53
CA LYS A 139 -24.50 19.19 18.05
C LYS A 139 -24.93 19.66 19.45
N GLU A 140 -26.22 19.69 19.72
CA GLU A 140 -26.74 20.00 21.06
C GLU A 140 -26.38 18.92 22.06
N ARG A 141 -26.45 17.65 21.66
CA ARG A 141 -26.05 16.51 22.50
C ARG A 141 -24.56 16.56 22.83
N GLU A 142 -23.72 16.88 21.85
CA GLU A 142 -22.28 17.05 22.03
C GLU A 142 -21.97 18.17 23.03
N ASN A 143 -22.60 19.31 22.90
CA ASN A 143 -22.43 20.44 23.83
C ASN A 143 -22.81 20.09 25.25
N ILE A 144 -23.93 19.39 25.45
CA ILE A 144 -24.38 18.95 26.79
C ILE A 144 -23.38 17.96 27.40
N ILE A 145 -22.86 17.01 26.60
CA ILE A 145 -21.86 16.06 27.06
C ILE A 145 -20.59 16.80 27.51
N ILE A 146 -20.12 17.77 26.72
CA ILE A 146 -18.94 18.58 27.05
C ILE A 146 -19.17 19.34 28.35
N GLN A 147 -20.30 20.03 28.52
CA GLN A 147 -20.64 20.74 29.75
C GLN A 147 -20.65 19.83 30.98
N LEU A 148 -21.24 18.64 30.89
CA LEU A 148 -21.25 17.68 31.97
C LEU A 148 -19.86 17.19 32.35
N LEU A 149 -19.00 16.97 31.35
CA LEU A 149 -17.61 16.57 31.59
C LEU A 149 -16.79 17.71 32.22
N GLU A 150 -17.02 18.95 31.83
CA GLU A 150 -16.39 20.13 32.44
C GLU A 150 -16.79 20.28 33.92
N GLN A 151 -18.10 20.15 34.22
CA GLN A 151 -18.58 20.16 35.59
C GLN A 151 -17.98 19.03 36.42
N TRP A 152 -18.02 17.81 35.88
CA TRP A 152 -17.44 16.67 36.58
C TRP A 152 -15.94 16.83 36.83
N SER A 153 -15.19 17.40 35.90
CA SER A 153 -13.75 17.63 36.08
C SER A 153 -13.48 18.71 37.15
N ALA A 154 -14.32 19.71 37.26
CA ALA A 154 -14.21 20.75 38.29
C ALA A 154 -14.49 20.19 39.70
N ASP A 155 -15.38 19.20 39.82
CA ASP A 155 -15.71 18.55 41.08
C ASP A 155 -14.63 17.57 41.58
N GLN A 156 -13.62 17.27 40.73
CA GLN A 156 -12.51 16.36 41.09
C GLN A 156 -11.26 17.09 41.64
N VAL A 157 -11.25 18.41 41.62
CA VAL A 157 -10.16 19.27 42.12
C VAL A 157 -10.48 19.73 43.53
#